data_828f3ff0213db47e639b5b60513aff24
#
_entry.id   828f3ff0213db47e639b5b60513aff24
#
_cell.length_a   1.000
_cell.length_b   1.000
_cell.length_c   1.000
_cell.angle_alpha   90.00
_cell.angle_beta   90.00
_cell.angle_gamma   90.00
#
_symmetry.space_group_name_H-M   'P 1'
#
loop_
_entity.id
_entity.type
_entity.pdbx_description
1 polymer ?
#
loop_
_entity_poly.entity_id
_entity_poly.type
_entity_poly.pdbx_seq_one_letter_code
_entity_poly.pdbx_strand_id
1 'polypeptide(L)'
;EILLIGGRIDARIGAAVGAQTVQEIQRVRADLCFPGACAVDASGGLWGFDSEEALLKRAMVEASGETIVVATSDKLGTVATHRVAGIDEVQHLVVEHDVGRALRASFSAHSLVVHRADPAAA
;
A
#
# COMPACT_ATOMS: atom_id res chain seq x y z
N GLU A 1 13.59 14.10 12.29
CA GLU A 1 12.86 13.50 13.41
C GLU A 1 12.12 12.25 12.94
N ILE A 2 12.11 11.19 13.77
CA ILE A 2 11.42 9.93 13.50
C ILE A 2 10.51 9.63 14.69
N LEU A 3 9.23 9.38 14.42
CA LEU A 3 8.29 8.86 15.41
C LEU A 3 8.09 7.36 15.17
N LEU A 4 8.48 6.55 16.14
CA LEU A 4 8.28 5.11 16.09
C LEU A 4 6.93 4.75 16.70
N ILE A 5 6.08 4.10 15.91
CA ILE A 5 4.80 3.58 16.39
C ILE A 5 5.05 2.28 17.15
N GLY A 6 4.54 2.21 18.38
CA GLY A 6 4.68 1.04 19.24
C GLY A 6 3.70 -0.09 18.91
N GLY A 7 3.81 -1.16 19.67
CA GLY A 7 2.96 -2.35 19.58
C GLY A 7 3.76 -3.63 19.64
N ARG A 8 3.11 -4.75 19.34
CA ARG A 8 3.78 -6.06 19.25
C ARG A 8 4.52 -6.17 17.92
N ILE A 9 5.80 -6.45 17.97
CA ILE A 9 6.60 -6.69 16.77
C ILE A 9 6.41 -8.14 16.33
N ASP A 10 5.92 -8.34 15.11
CA ASP A 10 5.90 -9.64 14.47
C ASP A 10 7.13 -9.75 13.55
N ALA A 11 8.10 -10.57 13.94
CA ALA A 11 9.35 -10.71 13.21
C ALA A 11 9.16 -11.33 11.80
N ARG A 12 8.12 -12.12 11.62
CA ARG A 12 7.78 -12.74 10.33
C ARG A 12 7.31 -11.69 9.33
N ILE A 13 6.52 -10.73 9.79
CA ILE A 13 6.00 -9.62 8.98
C ILE A 13 7.03 -8.48 8.91
N GLY A 14 7.85 -8.32 9.95
CA GLY A 14 8.79 -7.21 10.06
C GLY A 14 8.13 -5.88 10.42
N ALA A 15 7.02 -5.92 11.15
CA ALA A 15 6.25 -4.74 11.50
C ALA A 15 5.67 -4.82 12.91
N ALA A 16 5.35 -3.66 13.47
CA ALA A 16 4.48 -3.57 14.64
C ALA A 16 3.04 -3.83 14.21
N VAL A 17 2.33 -4.67 14.96
CA VAL A 17 0.95 -5.08 14.66
C VAL A 17 0.11 -5.14 15.94
N GLY A 18 -1.18 -5.27 15.76
CA GLY A 18 -2.14 -5.44 16.85
C GLY A 18 -2.88 -4.15 17.22
N ALA A 19 -3.78 -4.26 18.17
CA ALA A 19 -4.71 -3.19 18.53
C ALA A 19 -4.00 -1.91 19.01
N GLN A 20 -2.94 -2.05 19.79
CA GLN A 20 -2.16 -0.90 20.26
C GLN A 20 -1.56 -0.11 19.09
N THR A 21 -0.95 -0.78 18.12
CA THR A 21 -0.36 -0.14 16.95
C THR A 21 -1.43 0.61 16.14
N VAL A 22 -2.57 -0.02 15.91
CA VAL A 22 -3.70 0.61 15.21
C VAL A 22 -4.18 1.85 15.94
N GLN A 23 -4.36 1.78 17.27
CA GLN A 23 -4.78 2.92 18.09
C GLN A 23 -3.78 4.10 18.05
N GLU A 24 -2.48 3.80 18.04
CA GLU A 24 -1.45 4.85 17.93
C GLU A 24 -1.49 5.52 16.56
N ILE A 25 -1.64 4.76 15.48
CA ILE A 25 -1.76 5.31 14.13
C ILE A 25 -3.01 6.19 14.00
N GLN A 26 -4.13 5.78 14.58
CA GLN A 26 -5.38 6.54 14.52
C GLN A 26 -5.29 7.93 15.20
N ARG A 27 -4.29 8.15 16.05
CA ARG A 27 -4.02 9.44 16.70
C ARG A 27 -3.10 10.36 15.89
N VAL A 28 -2.56 9.88 14.76
CA VAL A 28 -1.67 10.64 13.90
C VAL A 28 -2.45 11.04 12.64
N ARG A 29 -2.20 12.23 12.14
CA ARG A 29 -2.60 12.65 10.80
C ARG A 29 -1.36 12.86 9.97
N ALA A 30 -1.18 12.05 8.95
CA ALA A 30 -0.07 12.16 8.00
C ALA A 30 -0.54 12.79 6.69
N ASP A 31 0.34 13.49 5.99
CA ASP A 31 0.04 13.98 4.65
C ASP A 31 0.06 12.83 3.65
N LEU A 32 1.04 11.96 3.77
CA LEU A 32 1.27 10.83 2.86
C LEU A 32 1.47 9.54 3.65
N CYS A 33 1.00 8.42 3.11
CA CYS A 33 1.41 7.10 3.57
C CYS A 33 1.88 6.21 2.41
N PHE A 34 2.82 5.32 2.73
CA PHE A 34 3.38 4.32 1.82
C PHE A 34 3.13 2.92 2.41
N PRO A 35 1.92 2.38 2.29
CA PRO A 35 1.67 1.02 2.75
C PRO A 35 2.42 0.02 1.87
N GLY A 36 3.06 -0.96 2.49
CA GLY A 36 3.73 -2.02 1.73
C GLY A 36 2.70 -2.79 0.88
N ALA A 37 3.02 -3.04 -0.38
CA ALA A 37 2.14 -3.75 -1.30
C ALA A 37 2.45 -5.24 -1.30
N CYS A 38 1.48 -6.09 -0.94
CA CYS A 38 1.55 -7.53 -1.11
C CYS A 38 0.90 -7.96 -2.43
N ALA A 39 -0.24 -7.36 -2.76
CA ALA A 39 -0.96 -7.57 -4.01
C ALA A 39 -1.77 -6.31 -4.33
N VAL A 40 -1.84 -5.95 -5.59
CA VAL A 40 -2.57 -4.77 -6.08
C VAL A 40 -3.37 -5.16 -7.32
N ASP A 41 -4.67 -4.93 -7.27
CA ASP A 41 -5.58 -5.24 -8.36
C ASP A 41 -6.41 -4.00 -8.73
N ALA A 42 -6.56 -3.74 -10.02
CA ALA A 42 -7.24 -2.56 -10.53
C ALA A 42 -8.71 -2.49 -10.11
N SER A 43 -9.39 -3.62 -10.00
CA SER A 43 -10.80 -3.68 -9.59
C SER A 43 -10.98 -3.77 -8.08
N GLY A 44 -10.06 -4.42 -7.37
CA GLY A 44 -10.17 -4.73 -5.95
C GLY A 44 -9.38 -3.80 -5.04
N GLY A 45 -8.27 -3.23 -5.51
CA GLY A 45 -7.42 -2.34 -4.75
C GLY A 45 -6.18 -2.99 -4.14
N LEU A 46 -5.87 -2.64 -2.90
CA LEU A 46 -4.71 -3.11 -2.17
C LEU A 46 -5.08 -4.27 -1.24
N TRP A 47 -4.26 -5.33 -1.24
CA TRP A 47 -4.49 -6.56 -0.49
C TRP A 47 -3.28 -6.95 0.35
N GLY A 48 -3.52 -7.70 1.42
CA GLY A 48 -2.50 -8.29 2.28
C GLY A 48 -2.76 -9.77 2.56
N PHE A 49 -1.68 -10.51 2.88
CA PHE A 49 -1.77 -11.94 3.21
C PHE A 49 -2.12 -12.21 4.68
N ASP A 50 -1.80 -11.26 5.56
CA ASP A 50 -2.00 -11.38 7.00
C ASP A 50 -3.07 -10.41 7.48
N SER A 51 -3.97 -10.88 8.35
CA SER A 51 -5.09 -10.08 8.82
C SER A 51 -4.67 -8.90 9.70
N GLU A 52 -3.70 -9.07 10.58
CA GLU A 52 -3.22 -7.98 11.45
C GLU A 52 -2.44 -6.93 10.64
N GLU A 53 -1.65 -7.38 9.68
CA GLU A 53 -0.96 -6.48 8.75
C GLU A 53 -1.95 -5.68 7.88
N ALA A 54 -3.02 -6.32 7.42
CA ALA A 54 -4.05 -5.63 6.65
C ALA A 54 -4.79 -4.58 7.49
N LEU A 55 -5.09 -4.86 8.75
CA LEU A 55 -5.68 -3.89 9.67
C LEU A 55 -4.75 -2.70 9.94
N LEU A 56 -3.47 -2.95 10.13
CA LEU A 56 -2.45 -1.91 10.26
C LEU A 56 -2.42 -1.00 9.04
N LYS A 57 -2.32 -1.57 7.85
CA LYS A 57 -2.28 -0.82 6.59
C LYS A 57 -3.59 -0.05 6.35
N ARG A 58 -4.72 -0.63 6.72
CA ARG A 58 -6.01 0.07 6.69
C ARG A 58 -5.99 1.31 7.56
N ALA A 59 -5.51 1.21 8.78
CA ALA A 59 -5.37 2.34 9.69
C ALA A 59 -4.44 3.43 9.12
N MET A 60 -3.35 3.04 8.48
CA MET A 60 -2.43 3.98 7.79
C MET A 60 -3.14 4.76 6.68
N VAL A 61 -3.89 4.08 5.83
CA VAL A 61 -4.65 4.72 4.74
C VAL A 61 -5.66 5.70 5.30
N GLU A 62 -6.43 5.32 6.30
CA GLU A 62 -7.44 6.17 6.94
C GLU A 62 -6.87 7.39 7.66
N ALA A 63 -5.66 7.26 8.22
CA ALA A 63 -4.99 8.33 8.96
C ALA A 63 -4.22 9.32 8.04
N SER A 64 -4.21 9.10 6.73
CA SER A 64 -3.38 9.85 5.80
C SER A 64 -4.20 10.64 4.79
N GLY A 65 -3.63 11.74 4.32
CA GLY A 65 -4.24 12.57 3.28
C GLY A 65 -4.20 11.91 1.91
N GLU A 66 -3.05 11.32 1.56
CA GLU A 66 -2.86 10.58 0.32
C GLU A 66 -2.15 9.25 0.57
N THR A 67 -2.50 8.25 -0.24
CA THR A 67 -1.88 6.93 -0.23
C THR A 67 -1.11 6.73 -1.52
N ILE A 68 0.17 6.38 -1.38
CA ILE A 68 1.08 6.08 -2.47
C ILE A 68 1.48 4.61 -2.36
N VAL A 69 1.10 3.82 -3.34
CA VAL A 69 1.48 2.40 -3.43
C VAL A 69 2.66 2.25 -4.37
N VAL A 70 3.71 1.59 -3.91
CA VAL A 70 4.87 1.22 -4.74
C VAL A 70 4.87 -0.28 -4.91
N ALA A 71 4.79 -0.76 -6.13
CA ALA A 71 4.65 -2.19 -6.40
C ALA A 71 5.52 -2.65 -7.58
N THR A 72 6.16 -3.79 -7.39
CA THR A 72 6.84 -4.52 -8.46
C THR A 72 5.83 -5.22 -9.35
N SER A 73 6.23 -5.54 -10.58
CA SER A 73 5.32 -6.07 -11.61
C SER A 73 4.64 -7.37 -11.22
N ASP A 74 5.31 -8.20 -10.42
CA ASP A 74 4.77 -9.47 -9.92
C ASP A 74 3.58 -9.32 -8.96
N LYS A 75 3.42 -8.13 -8.39
CA LYS A 75 2.32 -7.82 -7.45
C LYS A 75 1.12 -7.17 -8.12
N LEU A 76 1.30 -6.66 -9.32
CA LEU A 76 0.24 -6.00 -10.08
C LEU A 76 -0.69 -7.02 -10.73
N GLY A 77 -1.99 -6.76 -10.67
CA GLY A 77 -3.01 -7.67 -11.18
C GLY A 77 -3.21 -8.91 -10.32
N THR A 78 -2.80 -8.87 -9.06
CA THR A 78 -2.94 -9.97 -8.09
C THR A 78 -3.81 -9.57 -6.91
N VAL A 79 -4.39 -10.56 -6.25
CA VAL A 79 -5.20 -10.40 -5.03
C VAL A 79 -4.65 -11.27 -3.91
N ALA A 80 -4.99 -10.93 -2.68
CA ALA A 80 -4.65 -11.71 -1.51
C ALA A 80 -5.89 -11.90 -0.61
N THR A 81 -5.70 -12.51 0.55
CA THR A 81 -6.81 -12.92 1.41
C THR A 81 -7.55 -11.74 2.06
N HIS A 82 -6.81 -10.70 2.45
CA HIS A 82 -7.35 -9.59 3.23
C HIS A 82 -7.27 -8.28 2.47
N ARG A 83 -8.42 -7.66 2.24
CA ARG A 83 -8.48 -6.34 1.58
C ARG A 83 -8.02 -5.25 2.55
N VAL A 84 -7.10 -4.41 2.10
CA VAL A 84 -6.62 -3.23 2.84
C VAL A 84 -7.43 -2.00 2.46
N ALA A 85 -7.54 -1.70 1.18
CA ALA A 85 -8.19 -0.49 0.67
C ALA A 85 -8.70 -0.71 -0.75
N GLY A 86 -9.76 -0.01 -1.12
CA GLY A 86 -10.21 0.03 -2.51
C GLY A 86 -9.26 0.82 -3.39
N ILE A 87 -9.32 0.58 -4.70
CA ILE A 87 -8.45 1.29 -5.64
C ILE A 87 -8.72 2.80 -5.65
N ASP A 88 -9.94 3.21 -5.36
CA ASP A 88 -10.36 4.61 -5.23
C ASP A 88 -9.78 5.33 -4.00
N GLU A 89 -9.26 4.57 -3.05
CA GLU A 89 -8.55 5.10 -1.86
C GLU A 89 -7.04 5.25 -2.08
N VAL A 90 -6.53 4.89 -3.26
CA VAL A 90 -5.13 5.03 -3.65
C VAL A 90 -5.00 6.20 -4.62
N GLN A 91 -4.21 7.22 -4.29
CA GLN A 91 -4.02 8.40 -5.12
C GLN A 91 -2.89 8.22 -6.13
N HIS A 92 -1.85 7.48 -5.75
CA HIS A 92 -0.69 7.26 -6.61
C HIS A 92 -0.25 5.80 -6.58
N LEU A 93 0.06 5.27 -7.77
CA LEU A 93 0.66 3.94 -7.94
C LEU A 93 1.99 4.11 -8.68
N VAL A 94 3.08 3.72 -8.05
CA VAL A 94 4.42 3.72 -8.65
C VAL A 94 4.75 2.30 -9.09
N VAL A 95 5.10 2.14 -10.36
CA VAL A 95 5.40 0.85 -10.98
C VAL A 95 6.79 0.85 -11.63
N GLU A 96 7.30 -0.32 -11.91
CA GLU A 96 8.59 -0.46 -12.60
C GLU A 96 8.54 0.15 -14.01
N HIS A 97 9.70 0.55 -14.53
CA HIS A 97 9.84 1.23 -15.81
C HIS A 97 9.37 0.38 -17.01
N ASP A 98 9.47 -0.95 -16.91
CA ASP A 98 9.18 -1.91 -17.96
C ASP A 98 7.81 -2.60 -17.82
N VAL A 99 6.97 -2.15 -16.91
CA VAL A 99 5.61 -2.71 -16.75
C VAL A 99 4.82 -2.62 -18.05
N GLY A 100 4.13 -3.71 -18.41
CA GLY A 100 3.37 -3.82 -19.66
C GLY A 100 2.29 -2.74 -19.80
N ARG A 101 2.09 -2.26 -21.03
CA ARG A 101 1.12 -1.19 -21.33
C ARG A 101 -0.30 -1.56 -20.91
N ALA A 102 -0.75 -2.78 -21.21
CA ALA A 102 -2.12 -3.22 -20.89
C ALA A 102 -2.38 -3.24 -19.39
N LEU A 103 -1.42 -3.75 -18.60
CA LEU A 103 -1.52 -3.78 -17.15
C LEU A 103 -1.55 -2.38 -16.56
N ARG A 104 -0.67 -1.50 -17.04
CA ARG A 104 -0.64 -0.09 -16.63
C ARG A 104 -1.94 0.63 -16.99
N ALA A 105 -2.49 0.39 -18.17
CA ALA A 105 -3.74 0.98 -18.63
C ALA A 105 -4.92 0.57 -17.76
N SER A 106 -4.95 -0.65 -17.24
CA SER A 106 -6.01 -1.11 -16.35
C SER A 106 -6.10 -0.28 -15.07
N PHE A 107 -4.97 0.17 -14.53
CA PHE A 107 -4.95 1.07 -13.37
C PHE A 107 -5.25 2.51 -13.75
N SER A 108 -4.76 2.99 -14.89
CA SER A 108 -5.00 4.37 -15.37
C SER A 108 -6.48 4.64 -15.71
N ALA A 109 -7.30 3.63 -15.85
CA ALA A 109 -8.75 3.76 -16.03
C ALA A 109 -9.46 4.25 -14.74
N HIS A 110 -8.79 4.21 -13.59
CA HIS A 110 -9.29 4.70 -12.31
C HIS A 110 -8.76 6.11 -12.00
N SER A 111 -9.19 6.70 -10.89
CA SER A 111 -8.84 8.08 -10.51
C SER A 111 -7.41 8.27 -10.04
N LEU A 112 -6.65 7.18 -9.77
CA LEU A 112 -5.26 7.28 -9.33
C LEU A 112 -4.32 7.67 -10.48
N VAL A 113 -3.18 8.28 -10.11
CA VAL A 113 -2.10 8.60 -11.05
C VAL A 113 -1.07 7.46 -11.04
N VAL A 114 -0.78 6.90 -12.21
CA VAL A 114 0.25 5.86 -12.37
C VAL A 114 1.57 6.51 -12.77
N HIS A 115 2.60 6.28 -11.96
CA HIS A 115 3.96 6.74 -12.20
C HIS A 115 4.85 5.56 -12.59
N ARG A 116 5.64 5.71 -13.63
CA ARG A 116 6.71 4.75 -13.93
C ARG A 116 8.01 5.22 -13.30
N ALA A 117 8.68 4.32 -12.58
CA ALA A 117 10.03 4.58 -12.12
C ALA A 117 10.99 4.72 -13.30
N ASP A 118 12.03 5.53 -13.15
CA ASP A 118 13.11 5.55 -14.12
C ASP A 118 13.91 4.24 -14.07
N PRO A 119 14.49 3.80 -15.20
CA PRO A 119 15.41 2.67 -15.18
C PRO A 119 16.54 2.91 -14.17
N ALA A 120 16.90 1.86 -13.44
CA ALA A 120 18.04 1.95 -12.53
C ALA A 120 19.29 2.42 -13.31
N ALA A 121 20.05 3.33 -12.72
CA ALA A 121 21.33 3.72 -13.29
C ALA A 121 22.26 2.50 -13.35
N ALA A 122 22.93 2.35 -14.49
CA ALA A 122 23.87 1.26 -14.72
C ALA A 122 25.14 1.41 -13.85
#